data_4ffcf84130b7f79e542e117aa2950591
#
_entry.id   4ffcf84130b7f79e542e117aa2950591
#
_cell.length_a   1.000
_cell.length_b   1.000
_cell.length_c   1.000
_cell.angle_alpha   90.00
_cell.angle_beta   90.00
_cell.angle_gamma   90.00
#
_symmetry.space_group_name_H-M   'P 1'
#
loop_
_entity.id
_entity.type
_entity.pdbx_description
1 polymer ?
#
loop_
_entity_poly.entity_id
_entity_poly.type
_entity_poly.pdbx_seq_one_letter_code
_entity_poly.pdbx_strand_id
1 'polypeptide(L)'
;MPLPHASESRASESQAAEQFATRIDAPARLSRGMWSVDQIPAGRLIGPLVVLDVSASAKGNPDYEISVQDIALWEQANGQIPLGAVVMAHTGWGSRWSSLRSYRNADAKGSMHFPGYSRDAARFLAEGRNALGLGIDTAGLDRGSGRKSAVAQYAAEHGIYLLTNVANLDRMPSSGAVAMVAPAKVAGGCSAPVRILALVR
;
A
#
# COMPACT_ATOMS: atom_id res chain seq x y z
N MET A 1 -23.46 -6.09 32.91
CA MET A 1 -22.79 -7.39 32.76
C MET A 1 -21.60 -7.16 31.80
N PRO A 2 -20.34 -7.22 32.22
CA PRO A 2 -19.21 -6.99 31.34
C PRO A 2 -19.03 -8.20 30.42
N LEU A 3 -18.78 -7.94 29.12
CA LEU A 3 -18.47 -8.99 28.13
C LEU A 3 -17.14 -9.67 28.49
N PRO A 4 -17.01 -10.98 28.32
CA PRO A 4 -15.78 -11.69 28.63
C PRO A 4 -14.64 -11.22 27.73
N HIS A 5 -13.46 -11.01 28.33
CA HIS A 5 -12.23 -10.70 27.64
C HIS A 5 -11.93 -11.78 26.58
N ALA A 6 -11.84 -11.36 25.31
CA ALA A 6 -11.35 -12.22 24.24
C ALA A 6 -9.90 -12.62 24.54
N SER A 7 -9.60 -13.90 24.58
CA SER A 7 -8.28 -14.41 24.87
C SER A 7 -7.25 -13.96 23.81
N GLU A 8 -6.04 -13.64 24.24
CA GLU A 8 -4.91 -13.18 23.41
C GLU A 8 -4.57 -14.10 22.21
N SER A 9 -4.97 -15.37 22.25
CA SER A 9 -4.76 -16.35 21.17
C SER A 9 -5.55 -16.04 19.88
N ARG A 10 -6.74 -15.44 19.99
CA ARG A 10 -7.55 -15.05 18.81
C ARG A 10 -7.00 -13.83 18.08
N ALA A 11 -6.32 -12.94 18.79
CA ALA A 11 -5.70 -11.77 18.19
C ALA A 11 -4.49 -12.15 17.29
N SER A 12 -3.74 -13.22 17.65
CA SER A 12 -2.58 -13.66 16.87
C SER A 12 -2.97 -14.41 15.58
N GLU A 13 -4.06 -15.17 15.60
CA GLU A 13 -4.56 -15.87 14.40
C GLU A 13 -5.20 -14.91 13.40
N SER A 14 -5.95 -13.91 13.85
CA SER A 14 -6.51 -12.88 12.96
C SER A 14 -5.41 -12.02 12.32
N GLN A 15 -4.37 -11.65 13.06
CA GLN A 15 -3.24 -10.91 12.52
C GLN A 15 -2.48 -11.69 11.43
N ALA A 16 -2.30 -12.99 11.58
CA ALA A 16 -1.67 -13.83 10.56
C ALA A 16 -2.53 -13.94 9.28
N ALA A 17 -3.84 -14.07 9.42
CA ALA A 17 -4.77 -14.13 8.28
C ALA A 17 -4.90 -12.79 7.57
N GLU A 18 -4.85 -11.67 8.28
CA GLU A 18 -4.92 -10.30 7.74
C GLU A 18 -3.70 -9.95 6.87
N GLN A 19 -2.56 -10.60 7.07
CA GLN A 19 -1.35 -10.36 6.28
C GLN A 19 -1.38 -10.95 4.87
N PHE A 20 -2.36 -11.80 4.55
CA PHE A 20 -2.42 -12.54 3.28
C PHE A 20 -3.52 -12.06 2.32
N ALA A 21 -4.12 -10.89 2.54
CA ALA A 21 -5.12 -10.33 1.65
C ALA A 21 -4.78 -8.88 1.30
N THR A 22 -5.50 -8.32 0.34
CA THR A 22 -5.48 -6.87 0.11
C THR A 22 -5.95 -6.18 1.38
N ARG A 23 -5.12 -5.33 1.95
CA ARG A 23 -5.38 -4.68 3.23
C ARG A 23 -5.03 -3.20 3.20
N ILE A 24 -5.63 -2.49 4.12
CA ILE A 24 -5.27 -1.12 4.47
C ILE A 24 -4.54 -1.14 5.82
N ASP A 25 -3.46 -0.38 5.90
CA ASP A 25 -2.84 0.00 7.16
C ASP A 25 -3.12 1.48 7.39
N ALA A 26 -3.82 1.78 8.49
CA ALA A 26 -4.12 3.15 8.88
C ALA A 26 -2.86 3.85 9.41
N PRO A 27 -2.78 5.19 9.33
CA PRO A 27 -1.65 5.94 9.86
C PRO A 27 -1.33 5.64 11.34
N ALA A 28 -2.35 5.38 12.17
CA ALA A 28 -2.18 5.01 13.57
C ALA A 28 -1.35 3.75 13.82
N ARG A 29 -1.18 2.89 12.79
CA ARG A 29 -0.34 1.69 12.90
C ARG A 29 1.13 2.02 13.21
N LEU A 30 1.64 3.10 12.63
CA LEU A 30 3.05 3.47 12.70
C LEU A 30 3.27 4.86 13.31
N SER A 31 2.21 5.68 13.42
CA SER A 31 2.32 7.04 13.95
C SER A 31 1.26 7.29 15.04
N ARG A 32 1.70 7.51 16.27
CA ARG A 32 0.81 7.76 17.41
C ARG A 32 0.01 9.04 17.22
N GLY A 33 -1.27 8.99 17.61
CA GLY A 33 -2.17 10.15 17.51
C GLY A 33 -2.77 10.38 16.12
N MET A 34 -2.39 9.56 15.14
CA MET A 34 -2.99 9.56 13.81
C MET A 34 -4.25 8.69 13.77
N TRP A 35 -4.99 8.73 12.66
CA TRP A 35 -6.25 8.02 12.47
C TRP A 35 -6.08 6.50 12.49
N SER A 36 -6.93 5.82 13.27
CA SER A 36 -7.25 4.40 13.09
C SER A 36 -8.17 4.21 11.87
N VAL A 37 -8.37 2.96 11.43
CA VAL A 37 -9.16 2.65 10.22
C VAL A 37 -10.57 3.25 10.28
N ASP A 38 -11.23 3.18 11.44
CA ASP A 38 -12.58 3.72 11.66
C ASP A 38 -12.64 5.25 11.70
N GLN A 39 -11.50 5.90 11.92
CA GLN A 39 -11.35 7.36 11.99
C GLN A 39 -10.91 8.00 10.68
N ILE A 40 -10.47 7.22 9.69
CA ILE A 40 -10.12 7.79 8.37
C ILE A 40 -11.35 8.50 7.79
N PRO A 41 -11.28 9.82 7.50
CA PRO A 41 -12.40 10.54 6.92
C PRO A 41 -12.84 9.91 5.59
N ALA A 42 -14.15 9.72 5.39
CA ALA A 42 -14.68 9.06 4.18
C ALA A 42 -14.23 9.73 2.88
N GLY A 43 -14.11 11.07 2.89
CA GLY A 43 -13.59 11.82 1.74
C GLY A 43 -12.14 11.52 1.38
N ARG A 44 -11.35 10.93 2.29
CA ARG A 44 -9.99 10.49 1.99
C ARG A 44 -9.92 9.07 1.41
N LEU A 45 -11.02 8.34 1.45
CA LEU A 45 -11.12 6.97 0.91
C LEU A 45 -11.57 6.95 -0.56
N ILE A 46 -11.85 8.11 -1.15
CA ILE A 46 -12.25 8.27 -2.54
C ILE A 46 -11.37 9.36 -3.17
N GLY A 47 -10.73 9.04 -4.28
CA GLY A 47 -9.86 10.00 -4.97
C GLY A 47 -9.44 9.52 -6.35
N PRO A 48 -8.78 10.39 -7.15
CA PRO A 48 -8.21 9.99 -8.42
C PRO A 48 -7.30 8.78 -8.24
N LEU A 49 -7.47 7.74 -9.07
CA LEU A 49 -6.56 6.59 -9.12
C LEU A 49 -5.40 6.91 -10.07
N VAL A 50 -4.20 6.72 -9.57
CA VAL A 50 -2.97 6.74 -10.35
C VAL A 50 -2.29 5.39 -10.23
N VAL A 51 -1.94 4.77 -11.35
CA VAL A 51 -1.17 3.53 -11.39
C VAL A 51 0.20 3.80 -12.00
N LEU A 52 1.23 3.68 -11.16
CA LEU A 52 2.63 3.73 -11.58
C LEU A 52 3.04 2.32 -12.02
N ASP A 53 3.10 2.08 -13.33
CA ASP A 53 3.60 0.80 -13.84
C ASP A 53 5.12 0.82 -13.92
N VAL A 54 5.75 0.12 -13.00
CA VAL A 54 7.20 -0.11 -12.94
C VAL A 54 7.56 -1.58 -13.13
N SER A 55 6.62 -2.38 -13.64
CA SER A 55 6.80 -3.83 -13.78
C SER A 55 7.98 -4.20 -14.66
N ALA A 56 8.24 -3.44 -15.72
CA ALA A 56 9.39 -3.63 -16.59
C ALA A 56 10.72 -3.38 -15.87
N SER A 57 10.80 -2.31 -15.07
CA SER A 57 12.00 -1.96 -14.30
C SER A 57 12.23 -2.92 -13.13
N ALA A 58 11.16 -3.37 -12.49
CA ALA A 58 11.22 -4.34 -11.38
C ALA A 58 11.52 -5.77 -11.85
N LYS A 59 11.30 -6.07 -13.14
CA LYS A 59 11.58 -7.39 -13.72
C LYS A 59 13.07 -7.71 -13.64
N GLY A 60 13.42 -8.75 -12.90
CA GLY A 60 14.82 -9.14 -12.69
C GLY A 60 15.53 -8.47 -11.51
N ASN A 61 14.90 -7.48 -10.89
CA ASN A 61 15.41 -6.87 -9.65
C ASN A 61 14.33 -6.94 -8.55
N PRO A 62 14.33 -8.00 -7.72
CA PRO A 62 13.36 -8.13 -6.64
C PRO A 62 13.51 -7.05 -5.55
N ASP A 63 14.63 -6.37 -5.49
CA ASP A 63 14.88 -5.27 -4.53
C ASP A 63 14.72 -3.89 -5.19
N TYR A 64 13.94 -3.79 -6.26
CA TYR A 64 13.69 -2.53 -6.96
C TYR A 64 13.07 -1.49 -6.03
N GLU A 65 13.63 -0.30 -6.02
CA GLU A 65 13.07 0.85 -5.31
C GLU A 65 12.48 1.85 -6.31
N ILE A 66 11.17 2.05 -6.23
CA ILE A 66 10.44 3.06 -7.02
C ILE A 66 10.99 4.44 -6.64
N SER A 67 11.51 5.14 -7.61
CA SER A 67 12.22 6.40 -7.44
C SER A 67 11.36 7.61 -7.80
N VAL A 68 11.83 8.82 -7.46
CA VAL A 68 11.23 10.07 -7.94
C VAL A 68 11.31 10.16 -9.47
N GLN A 69 12.35 9.56 -10.07
CA GLN A 69 12.48 9.52 -11.53
C GLN A 69 11.38 8.70 -12.21
N ASP A 70 10.96 7.58 -11.61
CA ASP A 70 9.83 6.79 -12.13
C ASP A 70 8.54 7.62 -12.11
N ILE A 71 8.32 8.39 -11.03
CA ILE A 71 7.18 9.30 -10.94
C ILE A 71 7.26 10.40 -11.98
N ALA A 72 8.44 11.00 -12.18
CA ALA A 72 8.64 12.05 -13.17
C ALA A 72 8.40 11.55 -14.61
N LEU A 73 8.86 10.35 -14.95
CA LEU A 73 8.59 9.70 -16.23
C LEU A 73 7.09 9.42 -16.42
N TRP A 74 6.43 8.97 -15.36
CA TRP A 74 4.98 8.77 -15.40
C TRP A 74 4.25 10.10 -15.65
N GLU A 75 4.62 11.18 -14.95
CA GLU A 75 4.03 12.51 -15.11
C GLU A 75 4.29 13.10 -16.49
N GLN A 76 5.45 12.84 -17.06
CA GLN A 76 5.76 13.28 -18.43
C GLN A 76 4.81 12.64 -19.45
N ALA A 77 4.42 11.38 -19.25
CA ALA A 77 3.55 10.64 -20.15
C ALA A 77 2.06 10.89 -19.92
N ASN A 78 1.63 11.15 -18.67
CA ASN A 78 0.22 11.16 -18.27
C ASN A 78 -0.27 12.51 -17.71
N GLY A 79 0.62 13.50 -17.61
CA GLY A 79 0.34 14.74 -16.90
C GLY A 79 0.61 14.63 -15.40
N GLN A 80 0.57 15.76 -14.72
CA GLN A 80 0.85 15.83 -13.28
C GLN A 80 -0.12 14.97 -12.47
N ILE A 81 0.40 14.22 -11.50
CA ILE A 81 -0.42 13.47 -10.55
C ILE A 81 -1.39 14.42 -9.85
N PRO A 82 -2.71 14.18 -9.92
CA PRO A 82 -3.70 15.04 -9.27
C PRO A 82 -3.48 15.12 -7.75
N LEU A 83 -3.68 16.30 -7.17
CA LEU A 83 -3.70 16.43 -5.71
C LEU A 83 -4.80 15.54 -5.11
N GLY A 84 -4.49 14.88 -4.02
CA GLY A 84 -5.44 13.98 -3.39
C GLY A 84 -5.62 12.64 -4.11
N ALA A 85 -4.66 12.22 -4.92
CA ALA A 85 -4.70 10.91 -5.58
C ALA A 85 -4.44 9.77 -4.60
N VAL A 86 -4.99 8.60 -4.92
CA VAL A 86 -4.56 7.30 -4.42
C VAL A 86 -3.57 6.72 -5.43
N VAL A 87 -2.29 6.69 -5.07
CA VAL A 87 -1.21 6.28 -5.96
C VAL A 87 -0.85 4.83 -5.70
N MET A 88 -0.95 3.98 -6.72
CA MET A 88 -0.68 2.54 -6.62
C MET A 88 0.44 2.14 -7.57
N ALA A 89 1.43 1.42 -7.07
CA ALA A 89 2.52 0.89 -7.89
C ALA A 89 2.20 -0.53 -8.36
N HIS A 90 2.29 -0.75 -9.66
CA HIS A 90 2.28 -2.05 -10.30
C HIS A 90 3.72 -2.49 -10.55
N THR A 91 4.17 -3.49 -9.81
CA THR A 91 5.53 -4.06 -9.94
C THR A 91 5.54 -5.39 -10.68
N GLY A 92 4.36 -5.93 -11.00
CA GLY A 92 4.18 -7.27 -11.56
C GLY A 92 4.28 -8.39 -10.52
N TRP A 93 4.47 -8.05 -9.24
CA TRP A 93 4.63 -9.01 -8.16
C TRP A 93 3.39 -9.83 -7.89
N GLY A 94 2.21 -9.27 -8.15
CA GLY A 94 0.92 -9.94 -8.01
C GLY A 94 0.82 -11.27 -8.77
N SER A 95 1.57 -11.44 -9.88
CA SER A 95 1.63 -12.69 -10.63
C SER A 95 2.18 -13.88 -9.83
N ARG A 96 2.88 -13.64 -8.72
CA ARG A 96 3.44 -14.64 -7.82
C ARG A 96 2.47 -15.10 -6.72
N TRP A 97 1.28 -14.50 -6.65
CA TRP A 97 0.32 -14.71 -5.56
C TRP A 97 -0.09 -16.18 -5.36
N SER A 98 -0.16 -16.98 -6.43
CA SER A 98 -0.53 -18.40 -6.37
C SER A 98 0.46 -19.29 -5.59
N SER A 99 1.67 -18.80 -5.32
CA SER A 99 2.71 -19.52 -4.58
C SER A 99 3.27 -18.65 -3.45
N LEU A 100 2.94 -18.97 -2.21
CA LEU A 100 3.42 -18.26 -1.02
C LEU A 100 4.96 -18.17 -1.00
N ARG A 101 5.65 -19.26 -1.38
CA ARG A 101 7.12 -19.28 -1.47
C ARG A 101 7.64 -18.28 -2.50
N SER A 102 7.02 -18.25 -3.68
CA SER A 102 7.40 -17.33 -4.75
C SER A 102 7.07 -15.89 -4.38
N TYR A 103 5.91 -15.67 -3.76
CA TYR A 103 5.47 -14.34 -3.35
C TYR A 103 6.35 -13.75 -2.25
N ARG A 104 6.67 -14.53 -1.22
CA ARG A 104 7.58 -14.12 -0.14
C ARG A 104 9.02 -13.94 -0.62
N ASN A 105 9.46 -14.76 -1.56
CA ASN A 105 10.81 -14.73 -2.14
C ASN A 105 11.90 -14.54 -1.06
N ALA A 106 11.81 -15.33 0.02
CA ALA A 106 12.72 -15.21 1.14
C ALA A 106 14.06 -15.90 0.83
N ASP A 107 15.16 -15.26 1.23
CA ASP A 107 16.50 -15.81 1.19
C ASP A 107 16.74 -16.89 2.28
N ALA A 108 17.93 -17.46 2.31
CA ALA A 108 18.30 -18.48 3.31
C ALA A 108 18.30 -17.93 4.77
N LYS A 109 18.34 -16.62 4.97
CA LYS A 109 18.27 -15.94 6.27
C LYS A 109 16.85 -15.54 6.65
N GLY A 110 15.87 -15.82 5.79
CA GLY A 110 14.46 -15.46 5.99
C GLY A 110 14.11 -14.01 5.61
N SER A 111 15.06 -13.23 5.06
CA SER A 111 14.77 -11.90 4.54
C SER A 111 13.98 -12.00 3.24
N MET A 112 12.87 -11.30 3.16
CA MET A 112 12.07 -11.24 1.94
C MET A 112 12.70 -10.26 0.94
N HIS A 113 12.50 -10.54 -0.36
CA HIS A 113 12.97 -9.70 -1.45
C HIS A 113 11.80 -9.42 -2.39
N PHE A 114 11.26 -8.21 -2.33
CA PHE A 114 10.21 -7.71 -3.22
C PHE A 114 10.34 -6.20 -3.40
N PRO A 115 9.87 -5.63 -4.53
CA PRO A 115 9.93 -4.21 -4.81
C PRO A 115 9.15 -3.36 -3.80
N GLY A 116 9.59 -2.12 -3.61
CA GLY A 116 8.92 -1.14 -2.77
C GLY A 116 9.20 0.29 -3.22
N TYR A 117 8.62 1.26 -2.53
CA TYR A 117 8.92 2.67 -2.76
C TYR A 117 10.26 3.05 -2.11
N SER A 118 10.95 4.02 -2.71
CA SER A 118 11.99 4.75 -2.01
C SER A 118 11.37 5.79 -1.07
N ARG A 119 12.11 6.17 -0.03
CA ARG A 119 11.65 7.23 0.89
C ARG A 119 11.44 8.56 0.18
N ASP A 120 12.31 8.90 -0.79
CA ASP A 120 12.19 10.14 -1.55
C ASP A 120 10.97 10.16 -2.46
N ALA A 121 10.59 9.01 -3.05
CA ALA A 121 9.35 8.88 -3.80
C ALA A 121 8.12 9.09 -2.89
N ALA A 122 8.10 8.48 -1.72
CA ALA A 122 7.02 8.66 -0.75
C ALA A 122 6.92 10.12 -0.29
N ARG A 123 8.05 10.78 -0.04
CA ARG A 123 8.11 12.19 0.32
C ARG A 123 7.54 13.07 -0.81
N PHE A 124 7.96 12.84 -2.04
CA PHE A 124 7.47 13.59 -3.19
C PHE A 124 5.94 13.47 -3.35
N LEU A 125 5.40 12.25 -3.18
CA LEU A 125 3.96 12.01 -3.26
C LEU A 125 3.19 12.64 -2.09
N ALA A 126 3.76 12.62 -0.89
CA ALA A 126 3.17 13.24 0.29
C ALA A 126 3.14 14.77 0.18
N GLU A 127 4.31 15.39 0.02
CA GLU A 127 4.47 16.84 0.09
C GLU A 127 4.10 17.52 -1.23
N GLY A 128 4.52 16.93 -2.35
CA GLY A 128 4.33 17.53 -3.69
C GLY A 128 2.99 17.22 -4.34
N ARG A 129 2.30 16.14 -3.94
CA ARG A 129 1.04 15.69 -4.55
C ARG A 129 -0.09 15.50 -3.55
N ASN A 130 0.18 15.69 -2.25
CA ASN A 130 -0.81 15.51 -1.18
C ASN A 130 -1.60 14.20 -1.32
N ALA A 131 -0.90 13.11 -1.62
CA ALA A 131 -1.49 11.79 -1.83
C ALA A 131 -2.34 11.38 -0.62
N LEU A 132 -3.50 10.77 -0.86
CA LEU A 132 -4.37 10.25 0.20
C LEU A 132 -3.92 8.89 0.69
N GLY A 133 -3.46 8.05 -0.23
CA GLY A 133 -3.00 6.69 0.05
C GLY A 133 -1.91 6.26 -0.92
N LEU A 134 -1.03 5.40 -0.45
CA LEU A 134 -0.03 4.71 -1.27
C LEU A 134 -0.33 3.22 -1.31
N GLY A 135 -0.37 2.65 -2.50
CA GLY A 135 -0.66 1.23 -2.74
C GLY A 135 0.46 0.53 -3.50
N ILE A 136 0.52 -0.81 -3.36
CA ILE A 136 1.47 -1.65 -4.09
C ILE A 136 0.95 -3.10 -4.17
N ASP A 137 1.36 -3.84 -5.18
CA ASP A 137 1.03 -5.27 -5.36
C ASP A 137 1.95 -6.22 -4.57
N THR A 138 2.86 -5.70 -3.74
CA THR A 138 3.73 -6.47 -2.84
C THR A 138 3.21 -6.49 -1.40
N ALA A 139 3.88 -7.22 -0.51
CA ALA A 139 3.52 -7.39 0.89
C ALA A 139 3.78 -6.16 1.77
N GLY A 140 4.46 -5.14 1.27
CA GLY A 140 4.79 -3.91 2.00
C GLY A 140 5.19 -2.78 1.07
N LEU A 141 5.10 -1.53 1.55
CA LEU A 141 5.53 -0.36 0.78
C LEU A 141 7.05 -0.19 0.76
N ASP A 142 7.73 -0.57 1.83
CA ASP A 142 9.19 -0.67 1.84
C ASP A 142 9.61 -1.93 1.06
N ARG A 143 10.75 -1.91 0.38
CA ARG A 143 11.28 -3.13 -0.27
C ARG A 143 11.51 -4.24 0.74
N GLY A 144 11.36 -5.49 0.33
CA GLY A 144 11.41 -6.65 1.23
C GLY A 144 12.72 -6.83 1.98
N SER A 145 13.85 -6.49 1.37
CA SER A 145 15.18 -6.54 1.99
C SER A 145 15.47 -5.35 2.93
N GLY A 146 14.56 -4.39 3.03
CA GLY A 146 14.70 -3.21 3.90
C GLY A 146 14.64 -3.59 5.38
N ARG A 147 15.61 -3.08 6.16
CA ARG A 147 15.64 -3.33 7.61
C ARG A 147 14.76 -2.39 8.44
N LYS A 148 14.22 -1.35 7.83
CA LYS A 148 13.41 -0.31 8.49
C LYS A 148 12.20 -0.01 7.61
N SER A 149 11.04 0.13 8.24
CA SER A 149 9.80 0.60 7.58
C SER A 149 9.83 2.11 7.35
N ALA A 150 10.87 2.61 6.69
CA ALA A 150 11.10 4.06 6.57
C ALA A 150 10.09 4.75 5.67
N VAL A 151 9.63 4.07 4.62
CA VAL A 151 8.59 4.56 3.70
C VAL A 151 7.24 4.55 4.39
N ALA A 152 6.89 3.42 5.01
CA ALA A 152 5.62 3.25 5.69
C ALA A 152 5.49 4.20 6.90
N GLN A 153 6.58 4.38 7.67
CA GLN A 153 6.62 5.33 8.78
C GLN A 153 6.41 6.75 8.29
N TYR A 154 7.14 7.16 7.24
CA TYR A 154 7.03 8.51 6.68
C TYR A 154 5.61 8.81 6.18
N ALA A 155 5.03 7.89 5.42
CA ALA A 155 3.66 8.05 4.91
C ALA A 155 2.63 8.17 6.07
N ALA A 156 2.77 7.34 7.12
CA ALA A 156 1.90 7.39 8.28
C ALA A 156 1.99 8.72 9.04
N GLU A 157 3.18 9.28 9.20
CA GLU A 157 3.41 10.59 9.82
C GLU A 157 2.73 11.74 9.06
N HIS A 158 2.51 11.57 7.75
CA HIS A 158 1.82 12.51 6.88
C HIS A 158 0.32 12.19 6.69
N GLY A 159 -0.25 11.27 7.48
CA GLY A 159 -1.66 10.91 7.41
C GLY A 159 -2.04 10.13 6.15
N ILE A 160 -1.09 9.49 5.49
CA ILE A 160 -1.30 8.67 4.30
C ILE A 160 -1.54 7.23 4.73
N TYR A 161 -2.67 6.63 4.32
CA TYR A 161 -2.91 5.21 4.54
C TYR A 161 -2.17 4.37 3.49
N LEU A 162 -1.86 3.12 3.87
CA LEU A 162 -1.08 2.21 3.05
C LEU A 162 -1.97 1.06 2.56
N LEU A 163 -1.80 0.66 1.31
CA LEU A 163 -2.52 -0.45 0.69
C LEU A 163 -1.50 -1.49 0.20
N THR A 164 -1.58 -2.70 0.71
CA THR A 164 -0.65 -3.78 0.33
C THR A 164 -1.39 -4.96 -0.28
N ASN A 165 -0.66 -5.78 -1.01
CA ASN A 165 -1.21 -6.93 -1.73
C ASN A 165 -2.34 -6.52 -2.69
N VAL A 166 -2.20 -5.36 -3.37
CA VAL A 166 -3.22 -4.86 -4.29
C VAL A 166 -3.23 -5.71 -5.55
N ALA A 167 -4.39 -6.28 -5.89
CA ALA A 167 -4.54 -7.13 -7.06
C ALA A 167 -5.03 -6.35 -8.28
N ASN A 168 -4.83 -6.95 -9.48
CA ASN A 168 -5.35 -6.48 -10.77
C ASN A 168 -4.89 -5.08 -11.20
N LEU A 169 -3.75 -4.59 -10.72
CA LEU A 169 -3.20 -3.31 -11.16
C LEU A 169 -2.81 -3.31 -12.65
N ASP A 170 -2.46 -4.48 -13.19
CA ASP A 170 -2.19 -4.71 -14.61
C ASP A 170 -3.38 -4.43 -15.55
N ARG A 171 -4.59 -4.37 -14.99
CA ARG A 171 -5.84 -4.13 -15.75
C ARG A 171 -6.32 -2.69 -15.64
N MET A 172 -5.65 -1.87 -14.85
CA MET A 172 -6.07 -0.50 -14.60
C MET A 172 -5.40 0.47 -15.56
N PRO A 173 -6.11 1.52 -15.99
CA PRO A 173 -5.46 2.60 -16.73
C PRO A 173 -4.47 3.34 -15.81
N SER A 174 -3.42 3.90 -16.40
CA SER A 174 -2.43 4.68 -15.66
C SER A 174 -3.06 5.88 -14.94
N SER A 175 -4.10 6.49 -15.53
CA SER A 175 -4.82 7.65 -14.99
C SER A 175 -6.29 7.67 -15.47
N GLY A 176 -7.09 8.62 -14.96
CA GLY A 176 -8.47 8.84 -15.40
C GLY A 176 -9.53 8.01 -14.67
N ALA A 177 -9.15 7.05 -13.85
CA ALA A 177 -10.05 6.31 -12.98
C ALA A 177 -10.18 6.98 -11.60
N VAL A 178 -11.22 6.58 -10.85
CA VAL A 178 -11.42 6.96 -9.45
C VAL A 178 -11.31 5.71 -8.57
N ALA A 179 -10.46 5.76 -7.56
CA ALA A 179 -10.37 4.72 -6.54
C ALA A 179 -11.40 4.97 -5.44
N MET A 180 -12.07 3.90 -5.02
CA MET A 180 -12.86 3.84 -3.79
C MET A 180 -12.26 2.74 -2.91
N VAL A 181 -11.72 3.13 -1.77
CA VAL A 181 -11.10 2.26 -0.78
C VAL A 181 -12.12 1.97 0.31
N ALA A 182 -12.58 0.74 0.43
CA ALA A 182 -13.67 0.34 1.33
C ALA A 182 -13.17 -0.64 2.40
N PRO A 183 -12.52 -0.16 3.48
CA PRO A 183 -12.09 -1.01 4.58
C PRO A 183 -13.25 -1.45 5.45
N ALA A 184 -13.11 -2.60 6.12
CA ALA A 184 -13.95 -2.94 7.24
C ALA A 184 -13.73 -1.91 8.36
N LYS A 185 -14.82 -1.28 8.85
CA LYS A 185 -14.76 -0.24 9.89
C LYS A 185 -14.61 -0.86 11.27
N VAL A 186 -13.38 -1.20 11.63
CA VAL A 186 -13.03 -1.80 12.93
C VAL A 186 -12.63 -0.70 13.90
N ALA A 187 -13.37 -0.56 15.00
CA ALA A 187 -13.10 0.47 16.01
C ALA A 187 -11.69 0.33 16.60
N GLY A 188 -10.90 1.40 16.50
CA GLY A 188 -9.51 1.44 16.95
C GLY A 188 -8.55 0.55 16.15
N GLY A 189 -9.02 -0.06 15.05
CA GLY A 189 -8.19 -0.94 14.21
C GLY A 189 -7.07 -0.19 13.51
N CYS A 190 -5.85 -0.69 13.64
CA CYS A 190 -4.70 -0.13 12.93
C CYS A 190 -4.54 -0.69 11.51
N SER A 191 -5.19 -1.82 11.22
CA SER A 191 -5.23 -2.48 9.91
C SER A 191 -6.58 -3.15 9.71
N ALA A 192 -6.99 -3.32 8.46
CA ALA A 192 -8.19 -4.08 8.10
C ALA A 192 -8.07 -4.68 6.70
N PRO A 193 -8.75 -5.79 6.42
CA PRO A 193 -9.02 -6.20 5.05
C PRO A 193 -9.76 -5.09 4.31
N VAL A 194 -9.45 -4.91 3.04
CA VAL A 194 -10.05 -3.84 2.24
C VAL A 194 -10.46 -4.33 0.87
N ARG A 195 -11.62 -3.87 0.40
CA ARG A 195 -11.99 -3.96 -1.01
C ARG A 195 -11.71 -2.61 -1.66
N ILE A 196 -10.97 -2.65 -2.77
CA ILE A 196 -10.67 -1.48 -3.58
C ILE A 196 -11.47 -1.62 -4.87
N LEU A 197 -12.24 -0.59 -5.18
CA LEU A 197 -13.00 -0.49 -6.43
C LEU A 197 -12.39 0.62 -7.28
N ALA A 198 -12.25 0.38 -8.56
CA ALA A 198 -11.86 1.40 -9.53
C ALA A 198 -13.04 1.68 -10.46
N LEU A 199 -13.47 2.93 -10.52
CA LEU A 199 -14.43 3.41 -11.49
C LEU A 199 -13.67 3.92 -12.70
N VAL A 200 -13.73 3.17 -13.79
CA VAL A 200 -13.09 3.47 -15.07
C VAL A 200 -14.14 4.04 -16.01
N ARG A 201 -13.81 5.12 -16.72
CA ARG A 201 -14.68 5.72 -17.72
C ARG A 201 -14.60 4.99 -19.04
#